data_eb45a9fe1860d3415bf239935b96e439
#
_entry.id   eb45a9fe1860d3415bf239935b96e439
#
_cell.length_a   1.000
_cell.length_b   1.000
_cell.length_c   1.000
_cell.angle_alpha   90.00
_cell.angle_beta   90.00
_cell.angle_gamma   90.00
#
_symmetry.space_group_name_H-M   'P 1'
#
loop_
_entity.id
_entity.type
_entity.pdbx_description
1 polymer ?
#
loop_
_entity_poly.entity_id
_entity_poly.type
_entity_poly.pdbx_seq_one_letter_code
_entity_poly.pdbx_strand_id
1 'polypeptide(L)'
;MKRKKKEQQVASAVCQLRDGRSHPFGALRGYVPLGTGQERIYRELREAIPVLDAAVGKMVRLADGFQVECQNKLAQEKLDQFLSMVPCVRGQYGINNFLSGYLDSLLTYGRAVGEMVVGGGKLRAVCWGDVTALEIEEGENPLETIIWGPDEQGFMKPLPYQQLLLFTTMNPEPGSPYGVSIFRGMPFLAEILMKIYQTIGTNWERAGNVRYSVICKGGNDLDPVTAQERGKAVAAEWSRAMEEGKNGTVRDFVAVGDVEIKVIGGENPILDSEVPVRQILEQLVAKTGLPPFLLGLNWSTTERMSTQQADILTSELWAIRRTVQPVVEKICRTFLALEGMDNRVSIIWDDISLQDISQEAQADLYRAQAEKYRAEAK
;
A
#
# COMPACT_ATOMS: atom_id res chain seq x y z
N MET A 1 64.53 -32.61 -12.36
CA MET A 1 63.17 -32.05 -12.54
C MET A 1 62.37 -32.30 -11.26
N LYS A 2 62.19 -31.30 -10.37
CA LYS A 2 61.38 -31.41 -9.14
C LYS A 2 59.93 -31.01 -9.49
N ARG A 3 58.99 -31.96 -9.38
CA ARG A 3 57.55 -31.72 -9.45
C ARG A 3 57.12 -30.90 -8.25
N LYS A 4 56.64 -29.66 -8.47
CA LYS A 4 55.91 -28.88 -7.46
C LYS A 4 54.58 -29.55 -7.17
N LYS A 5 54.37 -30.00 -5.94
CA LYS A 5 53.03 -30.37 -5.41
C LYS A 5 52.15 -29.10 -5.42
N LYS A 6 51.05 -29.15 -6.16
CA LYS A 6 49.95 -28.19 -6.00
C LYS A 6 49.32 -28.45 -4.61
N GLU A 7 49.44 -27.49 -3.73
CA GLU A 7 48.60 -27.43 -2.53
C GLU A 7 47.14 -27.30 -2.96
N GLN A 8 46.34 -28.32 -2.62
CA GLN A 8 44.89 -28.18 -2.69
C GLN A 8 44.48 -27.24 -1.57
N GLN A 9 44.00 -26.04 -1.94
CA GLN A 9 43.26 -25.20 -1.04
C GLN A 9 42.00 -25.96 -0.62
N VAL A 10 41.95 -26.36 0.63
CA VAL A 10 40.74 -26.89 1.26
C VAL A 10 39.79 -25.70 1.36
N ALA A 11 38.77 -25.67 0.49
CA ALA A 11 37.70 -24.72 0.60
C ALA A 11 36.96 -24.99 1.91
N SER A 12 37.04 -24.08 2.86
CA SER A 12 36.28 -24.15 4.12
C SER A 12 34.79 -24.20 3.76
N ALA A 13 34.10 -25.26 4.16
CA ALA A 13 32.67 -25.44 3.98
C ALA A 13 31.82 -24.50 4.86
N VAL A 14 32.43 -23.68 5.69
CA VAL A 14 31.79 -22.63 6.48
C VAL A 14 32.09 -21.32 5.82
N CYS A 15 31.43 -21.09 4.69
CA CYS A 15 31.34 -19.76 4.13
C CYS A 15 30.35 -18.95 4.98
N GLN A 16 30.85 -18.30 6.02
CA GLN A 16 30.12 -17.19 6.64
C GLN A 16 30.16 -16.05 5.60
N LEU A 17 29.24 -16.08 4.68
CA LEU A 17 28.91 -14.93 3.83
C LEU A 17 28.29 -13.85 4.71
N ARG A 18 29.09 -13.23 5.55
CA ARG A 18 28.87 -11.87 6.00
C ARG A 18 29.33 -10.94 4.87
N ASP A 19 28.64 -11.08 3.76
CA ASP A 19 28.70 -10.05 2.73
C ASP A 19 28.07 -8.82 3.37
N GLY A 20 28.80 -7.71 3.45
CA GLY A 20 28.29 -6.45 3.99
C GLY A 20 27.04 -5.94 3.22
N ARG A 21 26.67 -6.62 2.15
CA ARG A 21 25.45 -6.43 1.38
C ARG A 21 24.20 -7.09 2.02
N SER A 22 24.37 -8.03 2.94
CA SER A 22 23.24 -8.69 3.63
C SER A 22 22.88 -8.04 4.96
N HIS A 23 23.55 -6.96 5.36
CA HIS A 23 23.19 -6.23 6.56
C HIS A 23 21.86 -5.50 6.36
N PRO A 24 20.90 -5.57 7.30
CA PRO A 24 19.62 -4.89 7.20
C PRO A 24 19.74 -3.41 6.83
N PHE A 25 20.78 -2.74 7.32
CA PHE A 25 21.11 -1.35 6.96
C PHE A 25 21.94 -1.17 5.68
N GLY A 26 22.36 -2.27 5.04
CA GLY A 26 22.99 -2.22 3.72
C GLY A 26 22.04 -1.69 2.64
N ALA A 27 20.75 -1.96 2.80
CA ALA A 27 19.70 -1.40 1.95
C ALA A 27 19.60 0.13 2.07
N LEU A 28 19.92 0.71 3.24
CA LEU A 28 19.96 2.16 3.44
C LEU A 28 21.17 2.82 2.75
N ARG A 29 22.26 2.10 2.53
CA ARG A 29 23.43 2.59 1.79
C ARG A 29 23.22 2.58 0.27
N GLY A 30 22.30 1.74 -0.21
CA GLY A 30 21.85 1.71 -1.60
C GLY A 30 20.61 2.56 -1.86
N TYR A 31 20.23 3.43 -0.92
CA TYR A 31 19.11 4.33 -1.08
C TYR A 31 19.39 5.28 -2.24
N VAL A 32 18.74 5.02 -3.35
CA VAL A 32 18.68 5.93 -4.49
C VAL A 32 17.58 6.92 -4.20
N PRO A 33 17.83 8.24 -4.26
CA PRO A 33 16.78 9.23 -4.10
C PRO A 33 15.62 8.95 -5.04
N LEU A 34 14.41 9.11 -4.54
CA LEU A 34 13.16 8.92 -5.29
C LEU A 34 13.18 9.77 -6.56
N GLY A 35 13.23 9.16 -7.71
CA GLY A 35 13.24 9.87 -8.98
C GLY A 35 13.18 8.93 -10.19
N THR A 36 13.59 7.70 -10.04
CA THR A 36 13.72 6.80 -11.18
C THR A 36 13.33 5.37 -10.83
N GLY A 37 12.08 5.02 -11.09
CA GLY A 37 11.63 3.62 -11.10
C GLY A 37 11.20 3.00 -9.76
N GLN A 38 11.41 3.68 -8.63
CA GLN A 38 10.95 3.19 -7.31
C GLN A 38 9.43 3.36 -7.12
N GLU A 39 8.79 4.18 -7.92
CA GLU A 39 7.35 4.44 -7.84
C GLU A 39 6.52 3.18 -8.12
N ARG A 40 7.00 2.32 -9.02
CA ARG A 40 6.35 1.02 -9.29
C ARG A 40 6.29 0.14 -8.04
N ILE A 41 7.33 0.19 -7.20
CA ILE A 41 7.38 -0.55 -5.94
C ILE A 41 6.24 -0.14 -5.01
N TYR A 42 5.88 1.14 -4.94
CA TYR A 42 4.78 1.59 -4.08
C TYR A 42 3.42 1.08 -4.54
N ARG A 43 3.20 1.00 -5.84
CA ARG A 43 2.01 0.38 -6.40
C ARG A 43 1.96 -1.13 -6.13
N GLU A 44 3.08 -1.82 -6.36
CA GLU A 44 3.23 -3.25 -6.06
C GLU A 44 3.02 -3.55 -4.56
N LEU A 45 3.48 -2.66 -3.67
CA LEU A 45 3.23 -2.78 -2.23
C LEU A 45 1.74 -2.73 -1.88
N ARG A 46 0.97 -1.84 -2.51
CA ARG A 46 -0.48 -1.77 -2.33
C ARG A 46 -1.17 -3.04 -2.80
N GLU A 47 -0.77 -3.56 -3.96
CA GLU A 47 -1.32 -4.80 -4.52
C GLU A 47 -0.96 -6.02 -3.66
N ALA A 48 0.26 -6.07 -3.13
CA ALA A 48 0.76 -7.21 -2.35
C ALA A 48 0.25 -7.21 -0.89
N ILE A 49 0.01 -6.05 -0.31
CA ILE A 49 -0.38 -5.89 1.11
C ILE A 49 -1.70 -5.11 1.20
N PRO A 50 -2.84 -5.80 1.20
CA PRO A 50 -4.16 -5.18 1.13
C PRO A 50 -4.45 -4.13 2.20
N VAL A 51 -3.84 -4.24 3.39
CA VAL A 51 -4.01 -3.26 4.46
C VAL A 51 -3.43 -1.89 4.09
N LEU A 52 -2.38 -1.84 3.26
CA LEU A 52 -1.79 -0.60 2.77
C LEU A 52 -2.68 0.07 1.73
N ASP A 53 -3.29 -0.70 0.84
CA ASP A 53 -4.28 -0.18 -0.12
C ASP A 53 -5.51 0.37 0.58
N ALA A 54 -6.04 -0.38 1.56
CA ALA A 54 -7.14 0.06 2.40
C ALA A 54 -6.81 1.37 3.15
N ALA A 55 -5.55 1.53 3.61
CA ALA A 55 -5.11 2.74 4.28
C ALA A 55 -5.19 3.97 3.37
N VAL A 56 -4.64 3.89 2.15
CA VAL A 56 -4.74 5.00 1.19
C VAL A 56 -6.18 5.32 0.86
N GLY A 57 -6.99 4.31 0.54
CA GLY A 57 -8.40 4.52 0.20
C GLY A 57 -9.22 5.14 1.33
N LYS A 58 -8.88 4.86 2.61
CA LYS A 58 -9.51 5.53 3.75
C LYS A 58 -9.04 6.96 3.92
N MET A 59 -7.73 7.23 3.82
CA MET A 59 -7.20 8.58 3.90
C MET A 59 -7.77 9.48 2.82
N VAL A 60 -7.85 9.00 1.58
CA VAL A 60 -8.47 9.73 0.46
C VAL A 60 -9.91 10.10 0.79
N ARG A 61 -10.73 9.13 1.21
CA ARG A 61 -12.15 9.38 1.53
C ARG A 61 -12.37 10.32 2.71
N LEU A 62 -11.47 10.29 3.71
CA LEU A 62 -11.56 11.18 4.87
C LEU A 62 -11.01 12.58 4.58
N ALA A 63 -10.07 12.70 3.64
CA ALA A 63 -9.54 13.99 3.22
C ALA A 63 -10.41 14.69 2.16
N ASP A 64 -11.28 13.96 1.47
CA ASP A 64 -12.19 14.48 0.45
C ASP A 64 -13.36 15.27 1.07
N GLY A 65 -14.08 15.98 0.23
CA GLY A 65 -15.27 16.76 0.61
C GLY A 65 -14.95 18.23 0.93
N PHE A 66 -15.43 19.12 0.07
CA PHE A 66 -15.35 20.57 0.23
C PHE A 66 -16.44 21.28 -0.54
N GLN A 67 -16.70 22.51 -0.13
CA GLN A 67 -17.57 23.46 -0.81
C GLN A 67 -16.77 24.69 -1.20
N VAL A 68 -17.18 25.38 -2.23
CA VAL A 68 -16.53 26.60 -2.71
C VAL A 68 -17.50 27.76 -2.61
N GLU A 69 -17.10 28.82 -1.96
CA GLU A 69 -17.91 30.04 -1.85
C GLU A 69 -17.38 31.15 -2.75
N CYS A 70 -18.29 31.80 -3.48
CA CYS A 70 -18.04 32.98 -4.28
C CYS A 70 -18.87 34.16 -3.76
N GLN A 71 -18.38 35.39 -3.92
CA GLN A 71 -19.11 36.59 -3.54
C GLN A 71 -20.33 36.87 -4.43
N ASN A 72 -20.25 36.47 -5.70
CA ASN A 72 -21.30 36.71 -6.70
C ASN A 72 -22.16 35.45 -6.86
N LYS A 73 -23.49 35.60 -6.69
CA LYS A 73 -24.43 34.48 -6.78
C LYS A 73 -24.45 33.81 -8.16
N LEU A 74 -24.32 34.57 -9.25
CA LEU A 74 -24.27 33.99 -10.60
C LEU A 74 -22.96 33.19 -10.81
N ALA A 75 -21.84 33.68 -10.28
CA ALA A 75 -20.56 32.96 -10.29
C ALA A 75 -20.67 31.66 -9.49
N GLN A 76 -21.34 31.71 -8.34
CA GLN A 76 -21.60 30.54 -7.50
C GLN A 76 -22.36 29.44 -8.26
N GLU A 77 -23.52 29.80 -8.83
CA GLU A 77 -24.37 28.83 -9.56
C GLU A 77 -23.64 28.17 -10.73
N LYS A 78 -22.84 28.94 -11.49
CA LYS A 78 -22.05 28.40 -12.60
C LYS A 78 -20.89 27.52 -12.11
N LEU A 79 -20.22 27.93 -11.03
CA LEU A 79 -19.12 27.17 -10.46
C LEU A 79 -19.61 25.84 -9.90
N ASP A 80 -20.72 25.82 -9.15
CA ASP A 80 -21.31 24.61 -8.60
C ASP A 80 -21.71 23.62 -9.71
N GLN A 81 -22.31 24.13 -10.77
CA GLN A 81 -22.62 23.31 -11.94
C GLN A 81 -21.37 22.73 -12.58
N PHE A 82 -20.33 23.55 -12.76
CA PHE A 82 -19.05 23.08 -13.31
C PHE A 82 -18.41 22.03 -12.40
N LEU A 83 -18.26 22.29 -11.11
CA LEU A 83 -17.61 21.39 -10.16
C LEU A 83 -18.32 20.04 -10.05
N SER A 84 -19.66 20.02 -10.18
CA SER A 84 -20.42 18.75 -10.14
C SER A 84 -20.30 17.93 -11.43
N MET A 85 -20.08 18.56 -12.59
CA MET A 85 -20.17 17.91 -13.90
C MET A 85 -18.87 17.86 -14.67
N VAL A 86 -17.78 18.48 -14.17
CA VAL A 86 -16.49 18.50 -14.88
C VAL A 86 -15.97 17.09 -15.17
N PRO A 87 -15.65 16.76 -16.43
CA PRO A 87 -15.04 15.48 -16.76
C PRO A 87 -13.64 15.37 -16.16
N CYS A 88 -13.31 14.21 -15.56
CA CYS A 88 -12.01 13.97 -14.94
C CYS A 88 -11.22 12.88 -15.65
N VAL A 89 -11.84 11.73 -15.84
CA VAL A 89 -11.36 10.60 -16.64
C VAL A 89 -12.55 9.91 -17.30
N ARG A 90 -12.28 8.89 -18.12
CA ARG A 90 -13.37 8.15 -18.79
C ARG A 90 -14.38 7.61 -17.78
N GLY A 91 -15.62 8.06 -17.88
CA GLY A 91 -16.73 7.62 -17.03
C GLY A 91 -16.78 8.24 -15.64
N GLN A 92 -15.91 9.20 -15.31
CA GLN A 92 -15.94 9.90 -14.02
C GLN A 92 -16.08 11.42 -14.22
N TYR A 93 -16.95 12.00 -13.42
CA TYR A 93 -17.30 13.41 -13.45
C TYR A 93 -17.29 13.98 -12.03
N GLY A 94 -17.09 15.27 -11.93
CA GLY A 94 -17.10 16.03 -10.69
C GLY A 94 -15.72 16.18 -10.05
N ILE A 95 -15.54 17.33 -9.44
CA ILE A 95 -14.25 17.74 -8.86
C ILE A 95 -13.79 16.82 -7.72
N ASN A 96 -14.72 16.21 -6.97
CA ASN A 96 -14.38 15.29 -5.89
C ASN A 96 -13.73 14.02 -6.46
N ASN A 97 -14.19 13.50 -7.60
CA ASN A 97 -13.54 12.36 -8.26
C ASN A 97 -12.12 12.71 -8.74
N PHE A 98 -11.93 13.94 -9.27
CA PHE A 98 -10.59 14.44 -9.58
C PHE A 98 -9.73 14.48 -8.32
N LEU A 99 -10.23 15.09 -7.24
CA LEU A 99 -9.50 15.23 -5.99
C LEU A 99 -9.14 13.87 -5.39
N SER A 100 -10.05 12.90 -5.42
CA SER A 100 -9.80 11.53 -4.94
C SER A 100 -8.64 10.87 -5.70
N GLY A 101 -8.61 10.94 -7.03
CA GLY A 101 -7.51 10.40 -7.84
C GLY A 101 -6.20 11.16 -7.65
N TYR A 102 -6.29 12.48 -7.48
CA TYR A 102 -5.15 13.33 -7.21
C TYR A 102 -4.52 13.06 -5.83
N LEU A 103 -5.35 12.91 -4.79
CA LEU A 103 -4.93 12.54 -3.43
C LEU A 103 -4.35 11.12 -3.38
N ASP A 104 -4.95 10.16 -4.11
CA ASP A 104 -4.41 8.81 -4.22
C ASP A 104 -2.98 8.81 -4.76
N SER A 105 -2.73 9.57 -5.83
CA SER A 105 -1.40 9.77 -6.39
C SER A 105 -0.47 10.46 -5.39
N LEU A 106 -0.93 11.52 -4.74
CA LEU A 106 -0.13 12.29 -3.76
C LEU A 106 0.33 11.42 -2.59
N LEU A 107 -0.55 10.62 -2.01
CA LEU A 107 -0.24 9.74 -0.90
C LEU A 107 0.67 8.59 -1.33
N THR A 108 0.37 7.97 -2.47
CA THR A 108 1.11 6.81 -2.98
C THR A 108 2.53 7.16 -3.40
N TYR A 109 2.70 8.25 -4.13
CA TYR A 109 3.98 8.61 -4.74
C TYR A 109 4.68 9.80 -4.08
N GLY A 110 4.01 10.47 -3.14
CA GLY A 110 4.50 11.72 -2.53
C GLY A 110 4.32 12.94 -3.43
N ARG A 111 3.76 12.76 -4.63
CA ARG A 111 3.47 13.83 -5.60
C ARG A 111 2.25 13.50 -6.43
N ALA A 112 1.61 14.55 -6.92
CA ALA A 112 0.49 14.43 -7.84
C ALA A 112 0.61 15.45 -8.96
N VAL A 113 0.20 15.06 -10.16
CA VAL A 113 0.12 15.91 -11.34
C VAL A 113 -1.30 15.87 -11.89
N GLY A 114 -1.79 17.00 -12.32
CA GLY A 114 -3.07 17.13 -13.02
C GLY A 114 -2.95 18.12 -14.16
N GLU A 115 -3.95 18.13 -15.01
CA GLU A 115 -4.05 19.03 -16.15
C GLU A 115 -5.45 19.64 -16.23
N MET A 116 -5.48 20.94 -16.48
CA MET A 116 -6.69 21.68 -16.83
C MET A 116 -6.80 21.77 -18.35
N VAL A 117 -7.74 21.05 -18.93
CA VAL A 117 -7.95 21.02 -20.39
C VAL A 117 -8.83 22.20 -20.83
N VAL A 118 -8.23 23.13 -21.57
CA VAL A 118 -8.94 24.30 -22.09
C VAL A 118 -9.19 24.14 -23.59
N GLY A 119 -10.42 24.39 -24.01
CA GLY A 119 -10.81 24.32 -25.42
C GLY A 119 -11.91 25.33 -25.77
N GLY A 120 -11.69 26.10 -26.82
CA GLY A 120 -12.61 27.13 -27.23
C GLY A 120 -12.85 28.26 -26.20
N GLY A 121 -11.78 28.61 -25.45
CA GLY A 121 -11.83 29.62 -24.40
C GLY A 121 -12.56 29.18 -23.11
N LYS A 122 -12.85 27.88 -22.94
CA LYS A 122 -13.53 27.33 -21.77
C LYS A 122 -12.75 26.19 -21.16
N LEU A 123 -12.80 26.03 -19.83
CA LEU A 123 -12.30 24.86 -19.13
C LEU A 123 -13.23 23.66 -19.39
N ARG A 124 -12.72 22.63 -20.06
CA ARG A 124 -13.51 21.49 -20.54
C ARG A 124 -13.38 20.26 -19.66
N ALA A 125 -12.22 20.02 -19.07
CA ALA A 125 -11.96 18.89 -18.18
C ALA A 125 -10.85 19.24 -17.21
N VAL A 126 -10.77 18.47 -16.11
CA VAL A 126 -9.67 18.51 -15.15
C VAL A 126 -9.26 17.06 -14.89
N CYS A 127 -8.09 16.68 -15.36
CA CYS A 127 -7.62 15.30 -15.29
C CYS A 127 -6.42 15.18 -14.35
N TRP A 128 -6.30 14.05 -13.64
CA TRP A 128 -5.05 13.71 -12.99
C TRP A 128 -4.20 12.85 -13.92
N GLY A 129 -2.87 12.98 -13.81
CA GLY A 129 -1.90 12.27 -14.63
C GLY A 129 -1.20 11.14 -13.89
N ASP A 130 -0.62 10.22 -14.65
CA ASP A 130 0.26 9.18 -14.10
C ASP A 130 1.66 9.76 -13.86
N VAL A 131 1.98 10.01 -12.61
CA VAL A 131 3.27 10.57 -12.19
C VAL A 131 4.46 9.65 -12.48
N THR A 132 4.22 8.36 -12.71
CA THR A 132 5.28 7.38 -13.00
C THR A 132 5.82 7.51 -14.42
N ALA A 133 5.07 8.16 -15.30
CA ALA A 133 5.44 8.43 -16.69
C ALA A 133 6.04 9.85 -16.89
N LEU A 134 6.15 10.64 -15.82
CA LEU A 134 6.54 12.04 -15.88
C LEU A 134 7.86 12.27 -15.14
N GLU A 135 8.69 13.15 -15.68
CA GLU A 135 9.89 13.67 -15.03
C GLU A 135 9.66 15.12 -14.61
N ILE A 136 10.32 15.51 -13.53
CA ILE A 136 10.15 16.83 -12.93
C ILE A 136 11.53 17.43 -12.79
N GLU A 137 11.72 18.58 -13.40
CA GLU A 137 12.95 19.37 -13.34
C GLU A 137 12.70 20.74 -12.71
N GLU A 138 13.74 21.32 -12.13
CA GLU A 138 13.73 22.71 -11.69
C GLU A 138 13.81 23.63 -12.91
N GLY A 139 13.03 24.70 -12.91
CA GLY A 139 13.08 25.73 -13.93
C GLY A 139 14.28 26.67 -13.75
N GLU A 140 14.28 27.81 -14.46
CA GLU A 140 15.30 28.87 -14.30
C GLU A 140 15.29 29.44 -12.88
N ASN A 141 14.12 29.49 -12.26
CA ASN A 141 13.94 29.82 -10.85
C ASN A 141 13.81 28.52 -10.05
N PRO A 142 14.53 28.35 -8.91
CA PRO A 142 14.40 27.14 -8.06
C PRO A 142 12.98 26.83 -7.55
N LEU A 143 12.07 27.82 -7.61
CA LEU A 143 10.65 27.63 -7.25
C LEU A 143 9.79 27.24 -8.44
N GLU A 144 10.32 27.29 -9.65
CA GLU A 144 9.61 26.86 -10.85
C GLU A 144 9.88 25.40 -11.13
N THR A 145 8.82 24.70 -11.49
CA THR A 145 8.87 23.27 -11.80
C THR A 145 8.46 23.09 -13.25
N ILE A 146 9.28 22.39 -14.01
CA ILE A 146 8.99 22.00 -15.39
C ILE A 146 8.65 20.52 -15.39
N ILE A 147 7.47 20.18 -15.90
CA ILE A 147 7.00 18.82 -16.02
C ILE A 147 7.26 18.32 -17.43
N TRP A 148 7.98 17.21 -17.50
CA TRP A 148 8.33 16.53 -18.73
C TRP A 148 7.49 15.27 -18.87
N GLY A 149 7.06 14.97 -20.09
CA GLY A 149 6.33 13.75 -20.42
C GLY A 149 6.82 13.15 -21.73
N PRO A 150 6.50 11.87 -21.98
CA PRO A 150 6.85 11.21 -23.23
C PRO A 150 6.02 11.78 -24.41
N ASP A 151 6.69 12.06 -25.52
CA ASP A 151 6.02 12.36 -26.79
C ASP A 151 5.50 11.08 -27.48
N GLU A 152 4.89 11.22 -28.64
CA GLU A 152 4.36 10.10 -29.43
C GLU A 152 5.44 9.06 -29.81
N GLN A 153 6.71 9.43 -29.76
CA GLN A 153 7.86 8.58 -30.07
C GLN A 153 8.53 8.02 -28.79
N GLY A 154 8.04 8.42 -27.61
CA GLY A 154 8.57 8.01 -26.31
C GLY A 154 9.76 8.84 -25.79
N PHE A 155 10.11 9.96 -26.44
CA PHE A 155 11.14 10.87 -25.95
C PHE A 155 10.56 11.84 -24.92
N MET A 156 11.28 12.06 -23.82
CA MET A 156 10.88 13.00 -22.81
C MET A 156 11.03 14.45 -23.33
N LYS A 157 9.95 15.21 -23.26
CA LYS A 157 9.90 16.63 -23.63
C LYS A 157 9.09 17.41 -22.58
N PRO A 158 9.39 18.71 -22.39
CA PRO A 158 8.56 19.58 -21.58
C PRO A 158 7.11 19.51 -22.09
N LEU A 159 6.17 19.25 -21.20
CA LEU A 159 4.75 19.27 -21.56
C LEU A 159 4.34 20.67 -22.00
N PRO A 160 3.49 20.82 -23.02
CA PRO A 160 3.00 22.13 -23.43
C PRO A 160 2.12 22.75 -22.33
N TYR A 161 2.02 24.07 -22.32
CA TYR A 161 1.13 24.81 -21.41
C TYR A 161 1.32 24.50 -19.92
N GLN A 162 2.57 24.57 -19.43
CA GLN A 162 2.95 24.33 -18.02
C GLN A 162 2.03 25.06 -17.03
N GLN A 163 1.52 26.25 -17.38
CA GLN A 163 0.58 27.03 -16.56
C GLN A 163 -0.78 26.32 -16.31
N LEU A 164 -1.17 25.41 -17.19
CA LEU A 164 -2.41 24.60 -17.05
C LEU A 164 -2.16 23.29 -16.27
N LEU A 165 -0.92 22.97 -15.99
CA LEU A 165 -0.57 21.82 -15.18
C LEU A 165 -0.76 22.14 -13.70
N LEU A 166 -1.22 21.14 -12.97
CA LEU A 166 -1.38 21.14 -11.52
C LEU A 166 -0.31 20.25 -10.95
N PHE A 167 0.48 20.75 -10.02
CA PHE A 167 1.54 19.98 -9.39
C PHE A 167 1.54 20.19 -7.89
N THR A 168 1.66 19.11 -7.14
CA THR A 168 1.74 19.14 -5.69
C THR A 168 2.71 18.08 -5.21
N THR A 169 3.51 18.43 -4.23
CA THR A 169 4.42 17.51 -3.51
C THR A 169 4.04 17.43 -2.04
N MET A 170 4.20 16.26 -1.45
CA MET A 170 3.97 16.01 -0.04
C MET A 170 5.31 15.94 0.70
N ASN A 171 5.48 16.79 1.71
CA ASN A 171 6.69 16.83 2.55
C ASN A 171 8.02 16.76 1.76
N PRO A 172 8.25 17.64 0.76
CA PRO A 172 9.47 17.59 -0.04
C PRO A 172 10.71 17.80 0.83
N GLU A 173 11.78 17.07 0.53
CA GLU A 173 13.09 17.34 1.13
C GLU A 173 13.69 18.62 0.54
N PRO A 174 14.43 19.42 1.32
CA PRO A 174 15.10 20.61 0.80
C PRO A 174 15.99 20.27 -0.40
N GLY A 175 15.82 21.01 -1.51
CA GLY A 175 16.57 20.79 -2.75
C GLY A 175 16.12 19.58 -3.57
N SER A 176 14.96 18.98 -3.26
CA SER A 176 14.35 17.93 -4.07
C SER A 176 13.02 18.41 -4.67
N PRO A 177 12.82 18.31 -5.99
CA PRO A 177 11.54 18.60 -6.62
C PRO A 177 10.49 17.52 -6.35
N TYR A 178 10.89 16.45 -5.67
CA TYR A 178 10.04 15.30 -5.39
C TYR A 178 9.57 15.29 -3.94
N GLY A 179 8.32 14.96 -3.74
CA GLY A 179 7.76 14.74 -2.42
C GLY A 179 8.09 13.35 -1.86
N VAL A 180 7.65 13.11 -0.64
CA VAL A 180 7.90 11.86 0.10
C VAL A 180 6.61 11.05 0.20
N SER A 181 6.60 9.85 -0.38
CA SER A 181 5.51 8.89 -0.26
C SER A 181 5.28 8.46 1.20
N ILE A 182 4.03 8.18 1.58
CA ILE A 182 3.73 7.54 2.86
C ILE A 182 4.37 6.15 2.96
N PHE A 183 4.67 5.51 1.83
CA PHE A 183 5.28 4.18 1.75
C PHE A 183 6.81 4.19 1.87
N ARG A 184 7.42 5.36 1.95
CA ARG A 184 8.88 5.46 2.10
C ARG A 184 9.33 4.72 3.37
N GLY A 185 10.26 3.79 3.19
CA GLY A 185 10.80 2.94 4.26
C GLY A 185 10.01 1.64 4.51
N MET A 186 8.85 1.45 3.86
CA MET A 186 8.07 0.22 3.99
C MET A 186 8.59 -0.98 3.16
N PRO A 187 9.27 -0.82 2.00
CA PRO A 187 9.61 -1.95 1.14
C PRO A 187 10.39 -3.05 1.87
N PHE A 188 11.33 -2.68 2.74
CA PHE A 188 12.11 -3.64 3.53
C PHE A 188 11.24 -4.47 4.49
N LEU A 189 10.32 -3.82 5.22
CA LEU A 189 9.42 -4.52 6.14
C LEU A 189 8.42 -5.39 5.38
N ALA A 190 7.94 -4.90 4.25
CA ALA A 190 7.05 -5.63 3.36
C ALA A 190 7.70 -6.90 2.81
N GLU A 191 8.97 -6.84 2.40
CA GLU A 191 9.72 -8.00 1.94
C GLU A 191 9.81 -9.08 3.03
N ILE A 192 10.08 -8.69 4.28
CA ILE A 192 10.12 -9.63 5.40
C ILE A 192 8.73 -10.24 5.64
N LEU A 193 7.67 -9.44 5.63
CA LEU A 193 6.29 -9.89 5.81
C LEU A 193 5.91 -10.93 4.75
N MET A 194 6.21 -10.65 3.49
CA MET A 194 5.92 -11.55 2.37
C MET A 194 6.68 -12.88 2.50
N LYS A 195 7.94 -12.85 2.93
CA LYS A 195 8.71 -14.07 3.22
C LYS A 195 8.09 -14.90 4.35
N ILE A 196 7.58 -14.24 5.40
CA ILE A 196 6.88 -14.94 6.49
C ILE A 196 5.60 -15.59 5.96
N TYR A 197 4.77 -14.87 5.18
CA TYR A 197 3.55 -15.44 4.59
C TYR A 197 3.84 -16.62 3.67
N GLN A 198 4.88 -16.53 2.83
CA GLN A 198 5.32 -17.64 1.99
C GLN A 198 5.74 -18.86 2.85
N THR A 199 6.47 -18.61 3.93
CA THR A 199 6.88 -19.67 4.86
C THR A 199 5.69 -20.31 5.56
N ILE A 200 4.71 -19.51 5.98
CA ILE A 200 3.44 -20.00 6.55
C ILE A 200 2.74 -20.90 5.53
N GLY A 201 2.54 -20.44 4.30
CA GLY A 201 1.92 -21.23 3.23
C GLY A 201 2.64 -22.57 3.01
N THR A 202 3.96 -22.54 2.86
CA THR A 202 4.77 -23.76 2.68
C THR A 202 4.67 -24.69 3.89
N ASN A 203 4.63 -24.17 5.12
CA ASN A 203 4.49 -24.99 6.31
C ASN A 203 3.09 -25.63 6.40
N TRP A 204 2.03 -24.90 6.01
CA TRP A 204 0.68 -25.44 5.94
C TRP A 204 0.56 -26.54 4.87
N GLU A 205 1.16 -26.35 3.69
CA GLU A 205 1.23 -27.37 2.66
C GLU A 205 1.97 -28.63 3.16
N ARG A 206 3.08 -28.44 3.89
CA ARG A 206 3.83 -29.56 4.48
C ARG A 206 3.07 -30.28 5.57
N ALA A 207 2.34 -29.56 6.42
CA ALA A 207 1.51 -30.14 7.48
C ALA A 207 0.28 -30.85 6.90
N GLY A 208 -0.31 -30.32 5.82
CA GLY A 208 -1.44 -30.95 5.12
C GLY A 208 -1.04 -32.15 4.28
N ASN A 209 0.18 -32.17 3.74
CA ASN A 209 0.73 -33.29 2.95
C ASN A 209 1.58 -34.20 3.83
N VAL A 210 0.92 -34.99 4.65
CA VAL A 210 1.59 -35.96 5.51
C VAL A 210 2.39 -36.94 4.66
N ARG A 211 3.71 -37.04 4.91
CA ARG A 211 4.58 -38.02 4.26
C ARG A 211 4.77 -39.20 5.19
N TYR A 212 4.71 -40.37 4.61
CA TYR A 212 4.89 -41.60 5.36
C TYR A 212 6.17 -42.30 4.90
N SER A 213 6.94 -42.82 5.84
CA SER A 213 8.01 -43.78 5.60
C SER A 213 7.48 -45.16 5.97
N VAL A 214 7.41 -46.04 4.98
CA VAL A 214 7.05 -47.43 5.21
C VAL A 214 8.31 -48.25 5.17
N ILE A 215 8.70 -48.78 6.31
CA ILE A 215 9.90 -49.58 6.46
C ILE A 215 9.47 -51.04 6.62
N CYS A 216 9.80 -51.86 5.61
CA CYS A 216 9.62 -53.31 5.70
C CYS A 216 10.89 -53.92 6.28
N LYS A 217 10.86 -54.41 7.52
CA LYS A 217 11.98 -55.14 8.10
C LYS A 217 11.95 -56.59 7.56
N GLY A 218 12.98 -56.94 6.79
CA GLY A 218 13.18 -58.33 6.37
C GLY A 218 13.60 -59.17 7.57
N GLY A 219 12.87 -60.26 7.85
CA GLY A 219 13.37 -61.24 8.80
C GLY A 219 14.70 -61.82 8.32
N ASN A 220 15.56 -62.25 9.26
CA ASN A 220 16.93 -62.76 8.99
C ASN A 220 17.01 -63.93 7.98
N ASP A 221 15.86 -64.53 7.58
CA ASP A 221 15.77 -65.70 6.71
C ASP A 221 15.15 -65.43 5.32
N LEU A 222 14.93 -64.16 4.92
CA LEU A 222 14.34 -63.84 3.61
C LEU A 222 15.44 -63.56 2.57
N ASP A 223 15.33 -64.30 1.43
CA ASP A 223 16.13 -64.01 0.24
C ASP A 223 15.93 -62.55 -0.22
N PRO A 224 17.00 -61.81 -0.62
CA PRO A 224 16.96 -60.41 -1.04
C PRO A 224 15.94 -60.13 -2.14
N VAL A 225 15.68 -61.08 -3.02
CA VAL A 225 14.72 -60.96 -4.14
C VAL A 225 13.29 -60.95 -3.59
N THR A 226 12.98 -61.82 -2.65
CA THR A 226 11.64 -61.89 -2.01
C THR A 226 11.36 -60.64 -1.15
N ALA A 227 12.38 -60.10 -0.51
CA ALA A 227 12.27 -58.84 0.28
C ALA A 227 11.96 -57.62 -0.65
N GLN A 228 12.59 -57.60 -1.83
CA GLN A 228 12.33 -56.53 -2.79
C GLN A 228 10.93 -56.61 -3.42
N GLU A 229 10.47 -57.81 -3.73
CA GLU A 229 9.10 -58.02 -4.24
C GLU A 229 8.01 -57.63 -3.23
N ARG A 230 8.24 -57.99 -1.97
CA ARG A 230 7.40 -57.56 -0.86
C ARG A 230 7.33 -56.06 -0.69
N GLY A 231 8.48 -55.39 -0.76
CA GLY A 231 8.56 -53.92 -0.69
C GLY A 231 7.81 -53.24 -1.83
N LYS A 232 7.89 -53.78 -3.07
CA LYS A 232 7.16 -53.30 -4.20
C LYS A 232 5.65 -53.49 -4.04
N ALA A 233 5.19 -54.63 -3.53
CA ALA A 233 3.75 -54.91 -3.28
C ALA A 233 3.17 -53.94 -2.24
N VAL A 234 3.88 -53.70 -1.16
CA VAL A 234 3.48 -52.75 -0.09
C VAL A 234 3.42 -51.32 -0.66
N ALA A 235 4.41 -50.93 -1.45
CA ALA A 235 4.47 -49.60 -2.07
C ALA A 235 3.31 -49.39 -3.06
N ALA A 236 2.93 -50.43 -3.83
CA ALA A 236 1.82 -50.37 -4.78
C ALA A 236 0.50 -50.21 -4.07
N GLU A 237 0.26 -51.01 -3.02
CA GLU A 237 -0.97 -50.92 -2.21
C GLU A 237 -1.10 -49.59 -1.48
N TRP A 238 0.03 -49.08 -0.93
CA TRP A 238 0.09 -47.74 -0.32
C TRP A 238 -0.22 -46.64 -1.30
N SER A 239 0.33 -46.71 -2.52
CA SER A 239 0.07 -45.73 -3.57
C SER A 239 -1.41 -45.69 -3.96
N ARG A 240 -2.07 -46.84 -4.05
CA ARG A 240 -3.52 -46.91 -4.34
C ARG A 240 -4.34 -46.32 -3.20
N ALA A 241 -4.03 -46.65 -1.94
CA ALA A 241 -4.72 -46.09 -0.77
C ALA A 241 -4.60 -44.56 -0.70
N MET A 242 -3.41 -44.00 -1.07
CA MET A 242 -3.19 -42.58 -1.15
C MET A 242 -3.94 -41.88 -2.30
N GLU A 243 -4.06 -42.51 -3.46
CA GLU A 243 -4.87 -42.01 -4.57
C GLU A 243 -6.37 -42.00 -4.27
N GLU A 244 -6.87 -43.06 -3.64
CA GLU A 244 -8.26 -43.16 -3.20
C GLU A 244 -8.56 -42.12 -2.10
N GLY A 245 -7.60 -41.87 -1.18
CA GLY A 245 -7.72 -40.83 -0.15
C GLY A 245 -7.84 -39.43 -0.71
N LYS A 246 -7.21 -39.10 -1.83
CA LYS A 246 -7.37 -37.81 -2.52
C LYS A 246 -8.80 -37.59 -3.03
N ASN A 247 -9.53 -38.68 -3.31
CA ASN A 247 -10.92 -38.67 -3.77
C ASN A 247 -11.94 -38.74 -2.61
N GLY A 248 -11.49 -38.56 -1.36
CA GLY A 248 -12.33 -38.52 -0.18
C GLY A 248 -12.71 -39.91 0.39
N THR A 249 -12.11 -41.00 -0.13
CA THR A 249 -12.36 -42.35 0.38
C THR A 249 -11.23 -42.70 1.36
N VAL A 250 -11.56 -42.81 2.64
CA VAL A 250 -10.62 -43.27 3.68
C VAL A 250 -10.51 -44.79 3.64
N ARG A 251 -9.33 -45.34 3.35
CA ARG A 251 -9.07 -46.78 3.35
C ARG A 251 -8.01 -47.11 4.37
N ASP A 252 -8.32 -48.04 5.26
CA ASP A 252 -7.34 -48.52 6.22
C ASP A 252 -6.30 -49.41 5.55
N PHE A 253 -5.02 -49.16 5.86
CA PHE A 253 -3.93 -49.97 5.40
C PHE A 253 -3.67 -51.11 6.36
N VAL A 254 -3.81 -52.33 5.88
CA VAL A 254 -3.50 -53.53 6.65
C VAL A 254 -2.29 -54.23 6.07
N ALA A 255 -1.18 -54.25 6.79
CA ALA A 255 0.01 -54.97 6.39
C ALA A 255 0.19 -56.24 7.23
N VAL A 256 0.52 -57.35 6.58
CA VAL A 256 0.90 -58.59 7.23
C VAL A 256 2.43 -58.72 7.19
N GLY A 257 3.05 -58.69 8.37
CA GLY A 257 4.50 -58.77 8.54
C GLY A 257 5.08 -57.61 9.36
N ASP A 258 6.42 -57.59 9.50
CA ASP A 258 7.12 -56.56 10.27
C ASP A 258 7.25 -55.24 9.43
N VAL A 259 6.19 -54.48 9.40
CA VAL A 259 6.08 -53.22 8.69
C VAL A 259 5.97 -52.10 9.70
N GLU A 260 6.92 -51.17 9.70
CA GLU A 260 6.90 -49.98 10.53
C GLU A 260 6.52 -48.75 9.67
N ILE A 261 5.44 -48.08 10.04
CA ILE A 261 4.96 -46.86 9.35
C ILE A 261 5.34 -45.69 10.25
N LYS A 262 6.17 -44.79 9.74
CA LYS A 262 6.55 -43.54 10.42
C LYS A 262 6.01 -42.34 9.62
N VAL A 263 5.42 -41.41 10.34
CA VAL A 263 5.08 -40.10 9.79
C VAL A 263 6.35 -39.28 9.71
N ILE A 264 6.68 -38.79 8.50
CA ILE A 264 7.81 -37.90 8.30
C ILE A 264 7.32 -36.46 8.20
N GLY A 265 7.81 -35.60 9.08
CA GLY A 265 7.57 -34.15 9.05
C GLY A 265 6.27 -33.69 9.75
N GLY A 266 5.48 -34.63 10.34
CA GLY A 266 4.32 -34.28 11.14
C GLY A 266 4.63 -33.90 12.60
N GLU A 267 5.83 -34.22 13.06
CA GLU A 267 6.26 -33.98 14.46
C GLU A 267 6.82 -32.58 14.71
N ASN A 268 7.19 -31.83 13.67
CA ASN A 268 7.70 -30.47 13.83
C ASN A 268 6.54 -29.51 14.04
N PRO A 269 6.44 -28.83 15.19
CA PRO A 269 5.41 -27.81 15.40
C PRO A 269 5.56 -26.73 14.33
N ILE A 270 4.41 -26.29 13.80
CA ILE A 270 4.38 -25.09 12.95
C ILE A 270 4.88 -23.93 13.79
N LEU A 271 5.90 -23.23 13.31
CA LEU A 271 6.42 -22.04 13.98
C LEU A 271 5.29 -21.05 14.20
N ASP A 272 5.13 -20.60 15.44
CA ASP A 272 4.21 -19.50 15.75
C ASP A 272 4.69 -18.22 15.06
N SER A 273 3.92 -17.78 14.11
CA SER A 273 4.22 -16.58 13.29
C SER A 273 3.36 -15.38 13.69
N GLU A 274 2.47 -15.50 14.68
CA GLU A 274 1.58 -14.43 15.09
C GLU A 274 2.35 -13.19 15.55
N VAL A 275 3.31 -13.37 16.45
CA VAL A 275 4.08 -12.25 17.02
C VAL A 275 4.89 -11.50 15.95
N PRO A 276 5.74 -12.15 15.12
CA PRO A 276 6.51 -11.40 14.11
C PRO A 276 5.64 -10.77 13.03
N VAL A 277 4.56 -11.41 12.59
CA VAL A 277 3.61 -10.84 11.64
C VAL A 277 2.95 -9.59 12.23
N ARG A 278 2.47 -9.68 13.46
CA ARG A 278 1.84 -8.57 14.16
C ARG A 278 2.79 -7.39 14.33
N GLN A 279 4.04 -7.61 14.77
CA GLN A 279 5.02 -6.55 14.93
C GLN A 279 5.33 -5.81 13.62
N ILE A 280 5.43 -6.52 12.51
CA ILE A 280 5.67 -5.90 11.20
C ILE A 280 4.43 -5.12 10.76
N LEU A 281 3.23 -5.69 10.89
CA LEU A 281 1.98 -5.00 10.55
C LEU A 281 1.79 -3.73 11.41
N GLU A 282 2.13 -3.78 12.71
CA GLU A 282 2.07 -2.60 13.59
C GLU A 282 2.98 -1.47 13.06
N GLN A 283 4.19 -1.77 12.61
CA GLN A 283 5.08 -0.77 12.02
C GLN A 283 4.57 -0.23 10.68
N LEU A 284 4.05 -1.10 9.80
CA LEU A 284 3.47 -0.68 8.53
C LEU A 284 2.26 0.23 8.74
N VAL A 285 1.37 -0.14 9.65
CA VAL A 285 0.18 0.65 9.99
C VAL A 285 0.56 1.97 10.67
N ALA A 286 1.48 1.94 11.64
CA ALA A 286 1.96 3.14 12.30
C ALA A 286 2.55 4.16 11.32
N LYS A 287 3.25 3.69 10.27
CA LYS A 287 3.78 4.57 9.22
C LYS A 287 2.69 5.25 8.39
N THR A 288 1.50 4.67 8.26
CA THR A 288 0.38 5.32 7.55
C THR A 288 -0.25 6.46 8.35
N GLY A 289 -0.02 6.53 9.65
CA GLY A 289 -0.69 7.49 10.55
C GLY A 289 -2.15 7.14 10.88
N LEU A 290 -2.68 6.04 10.31
CA LEU A 290 -4.05 5.62 10.57
C LEU A 290 -4.17 4.78 11.85
N PRO A 291 -5.17 5.03 12.69
CA PRO A 291 -5.51 4.14 13.78
C PRO A 291 -5.84 2.73 13.30
N PRO A 292 -5.31 1.67 13.96
CA PRO A 292 -5.52 0.29 13.54
C PRO A 292 -6.99 -0.12 13.41
N PHE A 293 -7.87 0.39 14.27
CA PHE A 293 -9.31 0.08 14.24
C PHE A 293 -9.98 0.52 12.93
N LEU A 294 -9.53 1.58 12.28
CA LEU A 294 -10.03 2.01 10.97
C LEU A 294 -9.67 1.00 9.86
N LEU A 295 -8.65 0.20 10.07
CA LEU A 295 -8.23 -0.85 9.14
C LEU A 295 -8.80 -2.23 9.51
N GLY A 296 -9.70 -2.31 10.52
CA GLY A 296 -10.29 -3.55 10.98
C GLY A 296 -9.34 -4.40 11.84
N LEU A 297 -8.24 -3.81 12.33
CA LEU A 297 -7.28 -4.49 13.18
C LEU A 297 -7.62 -4.26 14.65
N ASN A 298 -8.07 -5.31 15.33
CA ASN A 298 -8.46 -5.28 16.74
C ASN A 298 -7.24 -5.46 17.66
N TRP A 299 -6.33 -4.50 17.63
CA TRP A 299 -5.30 -4.42 18.65
C TRP A 299 -5.89 -3.72 19.86
N SER A 300 -5.70 -4.30 21.06
CA SER A 300 -6.32 -3.83 22.31
C SER A 300 -6.07 -2.33 22.53
N THR A 301 -7.05 -1.52 22.18
CA THR A 301 -7.08 -0.08 22.40
C THR A 301 -8.21 0.25 23.38
N THR A 302 -7.95 1.16 24.31
CA THR A 302 -9.00 1.71 25.17
C THR A 302 -9.77 2.79 24.39
N GLU A 303 -11.03 3.03 24.73
CA GLU A 303 -11.86 4.08 24.14
C GLU A 303 -11.15 5.44 24.13
N ARG A 304 -10.51 5.80 25.24
CA ARG A 304 -9.74 7.05 25.37
C ARG A 304 -8.57 7.11 24.36
N MET A 305 -7.86 6.01 24.15
CA MET A 305 -6.78 5.97 23.14
C MET A 305 -7.33 6.12 21.74
N SER A 306 -8.47 5.50 21.43
CA SER A 306 -9.10 5.62 20.12
C SER A 306 -9.51 7.07 19.82
N THR A 307 -10.07 7.78 20.80
CA THR A 307 -10.41 9.21 20.67
C THR A 307 -9.17 10.06 20.40
N GLN A 308 -8.09 9.87 21.17
CA GLN A 308 -6.85 10.62 20.95
C GLN A 308 -6.22 10.32 19.59
N GLN A 309 -6.27 9.08 19.14
CA GLN A 309 -5.79 8.71 17.80
C GLN A 309 -6.64 9.34 16.69
N ALA A 310 -7.95 9.45 16.89
CA ALA A 310 -8.86 10.14 15.97
C ALA A 310 -8.53 11.63 15.85
N ASP A 311 -8.25 12.31 16.97
CA ASP A 311 -7.88 13.74 16.97
C ASP A 311 -6.54 13.97 16.22
N ILE A 312 -5.55 13.09 16.43
CA ILE A 312 -4.27 13.16 15.72
C ILE A 312 -4.50 12.96 14.21
N LEU A 313 -5.28 11.94 13.82
CA LEU A 313 -5.59 11.69 12.42
C LEU A 313 -6.31 12.89 11.77
N THR A 314 -7.24 13.52 12.48
CA THR A 314 -7.91 14.72 12.00
C THR A 314 -6.91 15.83 11.68
N SER A 315 -5.91 16.04 12.54
CA SER A 315 -4.83 17.01 12.29
C SER A 315 -3.98 16.67 11.05
N GLU A 316 -3.66 15.40 10.86
CA GLU A 316 -2.92 14.92 9.66
C GLU A 316 -3.73 15.15 8.37
N LEU A 317 -5.02 14.82 8.39
CA LEU A 317 -5.91 15.04 7.24
C LEU A 317 -6.06 16.53 6.90
N TRP A 318 -6.13 17.39 7.91
CA TRP A 318 -6.10 18.85 7.69
C TRP A 318 -4.79 19.32 7.06
N ALA A 319 -3.65 18.72 7.41
CA ALA A 319 -2.38 19.03 6.76
C ALA A 319 -2.39 18.64 5.27
N ILE A 320 -2.95 17.48 4.93
CA ILE A 320 -3.12 17.03 3.54
C ILE A 320 -4.04 17.98 2.77
N ARG A 321 -5.19 18.38 3.34
CA ARG A 321 -6.13 19.34 2.75
C ARG A 321 -5.45 20.68 2.42
N ARG A 322 -4.68 21.22 3.35
CA ARG A 322 -3.92 22.47 3.13
C ARG A 322 -2.91 22.33 1.98
N THR A 323 -2.34 21.14 1.79
CA THR A 323 -1.37 20.90 0.72
C THR A 323 -2.04 20.91 -0.66
N VAL A 324 -3.28 20.42 -0.79
CA VAL A 324 -4.01 20.36 -2.07
C VAL A 324 -4.94 21.55 -2.31
N GLN A 325 -5.24 22.35 -1.30
CA GLN A 325 -6.12 23.52 -1.41
C GLN A 325 -5.72 24.48 -2.54
N PRO A 326 -4.42 24.83 -2.74
CA PRO A 326 -4.02 25.72 -3.84
C PRO A 326 -4.38 25.17 -5.23
N VAL A 327 -4.41 23.84 -5.39
CA VAL A 327 -4.81 23.20 -6.65
C VAL A 327 -6.28 23.42 -6.92
N VAL A 328 -7.12 23.16 -5.92
CA VAL A 328 -8.58 23.40 -6.03
C VAL A 328 -8.87 24.88 -6.30
N GLU A 329 -8.22 25.79 -5.57
CA GLU A 329 -8.35 27.24 -5.81
C GLU A 329 -7.93 27.62 -7.24
N LYS A 330 -6.81 27.07 -7.75
CA LYS A 330 -6.32 27.34 -9.11
C LYS A 330 -7.35 26.90 -10.16
N ILE A 331 -7.99 25.74 -10.00
CA ILE A 331 -9.02 25.24 -10.90
C ILE A 331 -10.23 26.19 -10.91
N CYS A 332 -10.76 26.53 -9.72
CA CYS A 332 -11.92 27.41 -9.59
C CYS A 332 -11.65 28.80 -10.14
N ARG A 333 -10.50 29.39 -9.81
CA ARG A 333 -10.09 30.71 -10.32
C ARG A 333 -9.92 30.72 -11.84
N THR A 334 -9.34 29.67 -12.41
CA THR A 334 -9.17 29.54 -13.86
C THR A 334 -10.52 29.43 -14.56
N PHE A 335 -11.45 28.64 -14.01
CA PHE A 335 -12.80 28.53 -14.56
C PHE A 335 -13.52 29.89 -14.57
N LEU A 336 -13.55 30.58 -13.44
CA LEU A 336 -14.22 31.87 -13.32
C LEU A 336 -13.57 32.95 -14.21
N ALA A 337 -12.25 32.97 -14.31
CA ALA A 337 -11.55 33.90 -15.20
C ALA A 337 -11.87 33.66 -16.68
N LEU A 338 -11.97 32.40 -17.12
CA LEU A 338 -12.36 32.04 -18.48
C LEU A 338 -13.83 32.38 -18.78
N GLU A 339 -14.71 32.40 -17.77
CA GLU A 339 -16.09 32.86 -17.87
C GLU A 339 -16.23 34.40 -17.74
N GLY A 340 -15.12 35.13 -17.56
CA GLY A 340 -15.12 36.59 -17.40
C GLY A 340 -15.73 37.09 -16.07
N MET A 341 -15.66 36.27 -15.02
CA MET A 341 -16.24 36.56 -13.71
C MET A 341 -15.17 36.89 -12.67
N ASP A 342 -15.60 37.45 -11.52
CA ASP A 342 -14.74 37.63 -10.36
C ASP A 342 -14.24 36.25 -9.89
N ASN A 343 -12.91 36.10 -9.81
CA ASN A 343 -12.25 34.84 -9.53
C ASN A 343 -11.85 34.68 -8.06
N ARG A 344 -12.40 35.48 -7.15
CA ARG A 344 -12.21 35.33 -5.70
C ARG A 344 -13.07 34.18 -5.20
N VAL A 345 -12.42 33.17 -4.68
CA VAL A 345 -13.06 31.97 -4.14
C VAL A 345 -12.52 31.67 -2.75
N SER A 346 -13.36 31.09 -1.92
CA SER A 346 -13.00 30.55 -0.61
C SER A 346 -13.36 29.06 -0.57
N ILE A 347 -12.42 28.22 -0.17
CA ILE A 347 -12.64 26.79 -0.04
C ILE A 347 -13.02 26.50 1.41
N ILE A 348 -14.15 25.84 1.60
CA ILE A 348 -14.64 25.38 2.90
C ILE A 348 -14.62 23.86 2.86
N TRP A 349 -13.73 23.27 3.65
CA TRP A 349 -13.65 21.82 3.78
C TRP A 349 -14.72 21.30 4.72
N ASP A 350 -15.33 20.18 4.36
CA ASP A 350 -16.29 19.50 5.21
C ASP A 350 -15.63 19.03 6.50
N ASP A 351 -16.37 18.99 7.60
CA ASP A 351 -15.84 18.53 8.88
C ASP A 351 -15.41 17.05 8.81
N ILE A 352 -14.25 16.76 9.37
CA ILE A 352 -13.76 15.38 9.49
C ILE A 352 -14.34 14.80 10.78
N SER A 353 -15.48 14.12 10.66
CA SER A 353 -16.09 13.42 11.79
C SER A 353 -15.68 11.96 11.81
N LEU A 354 -14.90 11.58 12.83
CA LEU A 354 -14.57 10.21 13.18
C LEU A 354 -15.34 9.74 14.41
N GLN A 355 -16.18 10.61 14.97
CA GLN A 355 -16.99 10.36 16.15
C GLN A 355 -18.35 9.82 15.77
N ASP A 356 -18.96 9.08 16.68
CA ASP A 356 -20.32 8.60 16.53
C ASP A 356 -21.30 9.80 16.46
N ILE A 357 -22.23 9.78 15.52
CA ILE A 357 -23.25 10.84 15.31
C ILE A 357 -23.96 11.22 16.61
N SER A 358 -24.10 10.26 17.54
CA SER A 358 -24.69 10.51 18.85
C SER A 358 -23.83 11.40 19.74
N GLN A 359 -22.51 11.27 19.69
CA GLN A 359 -21.57 12.12 20.45
C GLN A 359 -21.49 13.53 19.86
N GLU A 360 -21.57 13.64 18.55
CA GLU A 360 -21.59 14.91 17.83
C GLU A 360 -22.85 15.71 18.17
N ALA A 361 -24.00 15.06 18.14
CA ALA A 361 -25.28 15.68 18.56
C ALA A 361 -25.26 16.12 20.03
N GLN A 362 -24.61 15.37 20.93
CA GLN A 362 -24.41 15.77 22.31
C GLN A 362 -23.48 16.98 22.46
N ALA A 363 -22.38 17.00 21.69
CA ALA A 363 -21.44 18.13 21.69
C ALA A 363 -22.12 19.41 21.20
N ASP A 364 -22.94 19.34 20.16
CA ASP A 364 -23.69 20.47 19.64
C ASP A 364 -24.75 20.95 20.62
N LEU A 365 -25.43 20.05 21.32
CA LEU A 365 -26.34 20.41 22.41
C LEU A 365 -25.63 21.18 23.52
N TYR A 366 -24.44 20.71 23.93
CA TYR A 366 -23.66 21.41 24.97
C TYR A 366 -23.14 22.77 24.49
N ARG A 367 -22.74 22.90 23.22
CA ARG A 367 -22.35 24.19 22.63
C ARG A 367 -23.52 25.17 22.64
N ALA A 368 -24.70 24.76 22.18
CA ALA A 368 -25.91 25.57 22.17
C ALA A 368 -26.34 25.98 23.58
N GLN A 369 -26.23 25.09 24.58
CA GLN A 369 -26.48 25.42 25.98
C GLN A 369 -25.47 26.43 26.52
N ALA A 370 -24.18 26.28 26.21
CA ALA A 370 -23.15 27.22 26.61
C ALA A 370 -23.35 28.62 26.00
N GLU A 371 -23.77 28.70 24.74
CA GLU A 371 -24.13 29.97 24.11
C GLU A 371 -25.35 30.64 24.75
N LYS A 372 -26.38 29.87 25.07
CA LYS A 372 -27.55 30.34 25.78
C LYS A 372 -27.17 30.93 27.16
N TYR A 373 -26.38 30.21 27.95
CA TYR A 373 -25.92 30.70 29.25
C TYR A 373 -25.02 31.93 29.13
N ARG A 374 -24.22 32.07 28.10
CA ARG A 374 -23.43 33.29 27.83
C ARG A 374 -24.30 34.46 27.40
N ALA A 375 -25.42 34.23 26.72
CA ALA A 375 -26.38 35.27 26.33
C ALA A 375 -27.21 35.74 27.55
N GLU A 376 -27.57 34.83 28.46
CA GLU A 376 -28.32 35.13 29.69
C GLU A 376 -27.46 35.85 30.77
N ALA A 377 -26.12 35.71 30.66
CA ALA A 377 -25.17 36.34 31.59
C ALA A 377 -24.71 37.76 31.17
N LYS A 378 -25.16 38.25 30.01
CA LYS A 378 -25.00 39.63 29.52
C LYS A 378 -26.25 40.43 29.75
#